data_5e95ac0f0f7a50397da5d405da94c140
#
_entry.id   5e95ac0f0f7a50397da5d405da94c140
#
_cell.length_a   1.000
_cell.length_b   1.000
_cell.length_c   1.000
_cell.angle_alpha   90.00
_cell.angle_beta   90.00
_cell.angle_gamma   90.00
#
_symmetry.space_group_name_H-M   'P 1'
#
loop_
_entity.id
_entity.type
_entity.pdbx_description
1 polymer ?
#
loop_
_entity_poly.entity_id
_entity_poly.type
_entity_poly.pdbx_seq_one_letter_code
_entity_poly.pdbx_strand_id
1 'polypeptide(L)'
;MNARLLRLILLLSIPASALGAPLQAVLVDGYRPLSAAPAESMNEGFEATWLKALADRLGRDIELTDSAAQADLRMGDLASGAVYYTSEVAALTSTEAGPTDWAQLADKPFCVTGGHPYAATVASRFGGIARAYDSAAQALIGLKLGECQAVVGDQRLLRQLAELPEWRRYNRLLPALEDVALTLRIEASDATLQQRIEQVVSSDQGHQAMAGVTQYWIDEVAFQAYVLADTLDCH
;
A
#
# COMPACT_ATOMS: atom_id res chain seq x y z
N MET A 1 35.77 -70.59 8.60
CA MET A 1 34.76 -69.89 9.50
C MET A 1 34.60 -68.48 8.97
N ASN A 2 33.52 -68.26 8.20
CA ASN A 2 33.22 -67.01 7.50
C ASN A 2 32.22 -66.19 8.30
N ALA A 3 32.66 -65.10 8.89
CA ALA A 3 31.78 -64.12 9.54
C ALA A 3 31.25 -63.12 8.50
N ARG A 4 29.96 -63.19 8.14
CA ARG A 4 29.26 -62.24 7.29
C ARG A 4 28.87 -61.02 8.14
N LEU A 5 29.52 -59.87 7.91
CA LEU A 5 29.11 -58.57 8.44
C LEU A 5 27.84 -58.12 7.71
N LEU A 6 26.70 -58.12 8.41
CA LEU A 6 25.45 -57.54 7.96
C LEU A 6 25.52 -56.06 8.21
N ARG A 7 25.71 -55.21 7.15
CA ARG A 7 25.59 -53.74 7.26
C ARG A 7 24.13 -53.37 7.23
N LEU A 8 23.63 -52.97 8.37
CA LEU A 8 22.27 -52.36 8.51
C LEU A 8 22.36 -50.93 7.96
N ILE A 9 21.82 -50.66 6.77
CA ILE A 9 21.64 -49.34 6.21
C ILE A 9 20.37 -48.75 6.85
N LEU A 10 20.53 -47.86 7.82
CA LEU A 10 19.48 -47.07 8.40
C LEU A 10 19.08 -45.97 7.38
N LEU A 11 18.04 -46.18 6.60
CA LEU A 11 17.42 -45.16 5.76
C LEU A 11 16.73 -44.11 6.68
N LEU A 12 17.43 -42.97 6.90
CA LEU A 12 16.80 -41.78 7.45
C LEU A 12 15.78 -41.25 6.42
N SER A 13 14.52 -41.61 6.57
CA SER A 13 13.41 -40.93 5.90
C SER A 13 13.28 -39.52 6.51
N ILE A 14 13.86 -38.52 5.83
CA ILE A 14 13.56 -37.13 6.11
C ILE A 14 12.08 -36.92 5.73
N PRO A 15 11.20 -36.52 6.68
CA PRO A 15 9.84 -36.18 6.31
C PRO A 15 9.93 -34.98 5.35
N ALA A 16 9.53 -35.19 4.10
CA ALA A 16 9.23 -34.09 3.21
C ALA A 16 8.10 -33.30 3.90
N SER A 17 8.43 -32.13 4.44
CA SER A 17 7.43 -31.18 4.92
C SER A 17 6.46 -30.99 3.76
N ALA A 18 5.23 -31.47 3.89
CA ALA A 18 4.17 -31.20 2.96
C ALA A 18 3.91 -29.69 3.05
N LEU A 19 4.60 -28.91 2.23
CA LEU A 19 4.26 -27.53 1.97
C LEU A 19 2.84 -27.57 1.41
N GLY A 20 1.86 -27.13 2.18
CA GLY A 20 0.48 -27.04 1.70
C GLY A 20 0.46 -26.17 0.44
N ALA A 21 -0.56 -26.35 -0.42
CA ALA A 21 -0.74 -25.48 -1.57
C ALA A 21 -0.68 -24.00 -1.14
N PRO A 22 -0.12 -23.12 -1.99
CA PRO A 22 -0.08 -21.68 -1.69
C PRO A 22 -1.48 -21.14 -1.46
N LEU A 23 -1.62 -20.20 -0.54
CA LEU A 23 -2.86 -19.47 -0.33
C LEU A 23 -3.07 -18.51 -1.50
N GLN A 24 -4.28 -18.45 -2.01
CA GLN A 24 -4.66 -17.52 -3.07
C GLN A 24 -5.21 -16.24 -2.46
N ALA A 25 -4.62 -15.08 -2.78
CA ALA A 25 -5.05 -13.77 -2.30
C ALA A 25 -5.58 -12.91 -3.45
N VAL A 26 -6.68 -12.19 -3.22
CA VAL A 26 -7.26 -11.25 -4.19
C VAL A 26 -7.33 -9.85 -3.58
N LEU A 27 -7.00 -8.85 -4.40
CA LEU A 27 -7.22 -7.43 -4.08
C LEU A 27 -8.63 -7.06 -4.54
N VAL A 28 -9.48 -6.57 -3.60
CA VAL A 28 -10.90 -6.32 -3.89
C VAL A 28 -11.16 -4.93 -4.48
N ASP A 29 -10.27 -3.97 -4.27
CA ASP A 29 -10.41 -2.60 -4.75
C ASP A 29 -9.23 -2.21 -5.64
N GLY A 30 -9.52 -1.36 -6.63
CA GLY A 30 -8.47 -0.84 -7.52
C GLY A 30 -7.56 0.22 -6.90
N TYR A 31 -7.85 0.67 -5.67
CA TYR A 31 -7.03 1.67 -4.98
C TYR A 31 -5.82 1.05 -4.30
N ARG A 32 -4.65 1.63 -4.59
CA ARG A 32 -3.37 1.27 -3.97
C ARG A 32 -2.74 2.52 -3.35
N PRO A 33 -2.67 2.61 -2.00
CA PRO A 33 -2.29 3.85 -1.32
C PRO A 33 -0.87 4.32 -1.63
N LEU A 34 0.07 3.40 -1.86
CA LEU A 34 1.48 3.68 -2.08
C LEU A 34 1.94 3.21 -3.47
N SER A 35 1.09 3.42 -4.50
CA SER A 35 1.43 3.09 -5.89
C SER A 35 2.51 4.01 -6.41
N ALA A 36 3.67 3.46 -6.74
CA ALA A 36 4.80 4.22 -7.26
C ALA A 36 4.74 4.40 -8.79
N ALA A 37 4.25 3.40 -9.52
CA ALA A 37 4.20 3.39 -10.98
C ALA A 37 2.80 3.07 -11.54
N PRO A 38 2.47 3.54 -12.78
CA PRO A 38 1.14 3.35 -13.36
C PRO A 38 0.75 1.89 -13.65
N ALA A 39 1.71 1.04 -13.90
CA ALA A 39 1.51 -0.33 -14.34
C ALA A 39 2.27 -1.33 -13.47
N GLU A 40 2.16 -1.18 -12.15
CA GLU A 40 2.67 -2.20 -11.25
C GLU A 40 1.95 -3.52 -11.55
N SER A 41 2.71 -4.58 -11.81
CA SER A 41 2.14 -5.91 -11.95
C SER A 41 1.47 -6.30 -10.64
N MET A 42 0.49 -7.21 -10.66
CA MET A 42 -0.16 -7.67 -9.43
C MET A 42 0.83 -8.28 -8.42
N ASN A 43 1.96 -8.80 -8.92
CA ASN A 43 3.01 -9.41 -8.11
C ASN A 43 4.06 -8.39 -7.60
N GLU A 44 3.87 -7.12 -7.90
CA GLU A 44 4.69 -5.99 -7.49
C GLU A 44 3.80 -4.98 -6.76
N GLY A 45 4.39 -4.15 -5.93
CA GLY A 45 3.64 -3.13 -5.20
C GLY A 45 3.57 -3.38 -3.69
N PHE A 46 2.95 -2.45 -3.01
CA PHE A 46 2.83 -2.42 -1.54
C PHE A 46 2.17 -3.69 -1.00
N GLU A 47 1.03 -4.08 -1.56
CA GLU A 47 0.26 -5.24 -1.10
C GLU A 47 1.00 -6.56 -1.34
N ALA A 48 1.63 -6.70 -2.50
CA ALA A 48 2.44 -7.89 -2.81
C ALA A 48 3.64 -8.04 -1.86
N THR A 49 4.30 -6.92 -1.54
CA THR A 49 5.41 -6.89 -0.59
C THR A 49 4.94 -7.26 0.82
N TRP A 50 3.77 -6.74 1.23
CA TRP A 50 3.18 -7.10 2.51
C TRP A 50 2.78 -8.58 2.57
N LEU A 51 2.18 -9.13 1.51
CA LEU A 51 1.82 -10.55 1.44
C LEU A 51 3.03 -11.47 1.58
N LYS A 52 4.18 -11.13 0.99
CA LYS A 52 5.43 -11.87 1.22
C LYS A 52 5.84 -11.86 2.68
N ALA A 53 5.81 -10.69 3.32
CA ALA A 53 6.13 -10.57 4.74
C ALA A 53 5.14 -11.32 5.65
N LEU A 54 3.88 -11.43 5.26
CA LEU A 54 2.85 -12.21 5.95
C LEU A 54 3.05 -13.71 5.72
N ALA A 55 3.36 -14.14 4.48
CA ALA A 55 3.64 -15.52 4.11
C ALA A 55 4.77 -16.12 4.94
N ASP A 56 5.88 -15.39 5.07
CA ASP A 56 7.03 -15.79 5.90
C ASP A 56 6.62 -16.07 7.36
N ARG A 57 5.70 -15.29 7.91
CA ARG A 57 5.23 -15.43 9.30
C ARG A 57 4.19 -16.54 9.48
N LEU A 58 3.39 -16.75 8.46
CA LEU A 58 2.42 -17.85 8.46
C LEU A 58 3.09 -19.20 8.16
N GLY A 59 4.31 -19.21 7.60
CA GLY A 59 5.01 -20.40 7.12
C GLY A 59 4.29 -21.06 5.95
N ARG A 60 3.61 -20.27 5.12
CA ARG A 60 2.88 -20.70 3.92
C ARG A 60 3.04 -19.67 2.81
N ASP A 61 3.25 -20.15 1.59
CA ASP A 61 3.29 -19.28 0.42
C ASP A 61 1.91 -18.63 0.18
N ILE A 62 1.92 -17.38 -0.30
CA ILE A 62 0.73 -16.62 -0.68
C ILE A 62 0.96 -16.09 -2.09
N GLU A 63 0.02 -16.33 -2.99
CA GLU A 63 0.04 -15.89 -4.37
C GLU A 63 -1.15 -14.98 -4.67
N LEU A 64 -0.92 -13.90 -5.42
CA LEU A 64 -2.00 -13.04 -5.90
C LEU A 64 -2.70 -13.68 -7.09
N THR A 65 -4.03 -13.58 -7.09
CA THR A 65 -4.92 -14.10 -8.14
C THR A 65 -5.97 -13.06 -8.52
N ASP A 66 -6.40 -13.08 -9.78
CA ASP A 66 -7.56 -12.28 -10.25
C ASP A 66 -8.92 -12.93 -9.91
N SER A 67 -8.90 -14.20 -9.49
CA SER A 67 -10.12 -14.98 -9.27
C SER A 67 -10.62 -14.88 -7.83
N ALA A 68 -11.55 -13.99 -7.58
CA ALA A 68 -12.19 -13.85 -6.25
C ALA A 68 -12.91 -15.14 -5.79
N ALA A 69 -13.36 -15.98 -6.71
CA ALA A 69 -14.06 -17.22 -6.38
C ALA A 69 -13.15 -18.33 -5.80
N GLN A 70 -11.84 -18.20 -6.01
CA GLN A 70 -10.85 -19.17 -5.55
C GLN A 70 -9.94 -18.59 -4.46
N ALA A 71 -10.20 -17.35 -4.03
CA ALA A 71 -9.35 -16.68 -3.07
C ALA A 71 -9.58 -17.21 -1.65
N ASP A 72 -8.49 -17.61 -0.99
CA ASP A 72 -8.45 -17.88 0.44
C ASP A 72 -8.43 -16.59 1.26
N LEU A 73 -7.85 -15.54 0.68
CA LEU A 73 -7.65 -14.22 1.29
C LEU A 73 -8.22 -13.12 0.40
N ARG A 74 -8.89 -12.16 1.01
CA ARG A 74 -9.36 -10.92 0.38
C ARG A 74 -8.68 -9.74 1.06
N MET A 75 -8.19 -8.78 0.28
CA MET A 75 -7.51 -7.58 0.79
C MET A 75 -8.06 -6.31 0.17
N GLY A 76 -8.14 -5.25 0.96
CA GLY A 76 -8.60 -3.94 0.50
C GLY A 76 -9.40 -3.18 1.55
N ASP A 77 -10.22 -2.23 1.11
CA ASP A 77 -11.17 -1.51 1.96
C ASP A 77 -12.39 -2.41 2.25
N LEU A 78 -12.21 -3.30 3.21
CA LEU A 78 -13.20 -4.27 3.63
C LEU A 78 -13.91 -3.84 4.92
N ALA A 79 -15.17 -4.25 5.08
CA ALA A 79 -15.95 -3.99 6.29
C ALA A 79 -15.46 -4.81 7.49
N SER A 80 -14.85 -6.00 7.25
CA SER A 80 -14.38 -6.96 8.26
C SER A 80 -12.97 -7.44 7.95
N GLY A 81 -12.35 -8.13 8.92
CA GLY A 81 -11.01 -8.69 8.79
C GLY A 81 -9.94 -7.96 9.63
N ALA A 82 -8.73 -8.51 9.62
CA ALA A 82 -7.59 -7.94 10.33
C ALA A 82 -7.11 -6.64 9.65
N VAL A 83 -7.00 -5.56 10.41
CA VAL A 83 -6.49 -4.27 9.90
C VAL A 83 -4.98 -4.38 9.75
N TYR A 84 -4.48 -4.35 8.51
CA TYR A 84 -3.04 -4.35 8.24
C TYR A 84 -2.47 -2.96 7.96
N TYR A 85 -3.29 -2.03 7.45
CA TYR A 85 -2.85 -0.67 7.16
C TYR A 85 -3.92 0.34 7.53
N THR A 86 -3.50 1.48 8.08
CA THR A 86 -4.36 2.64 8.31
C THR A 86 -3.57 3.92 8.12
N SER A 87 -4.21 4.91 7.50
CA SER A 87 -3.68 6.27 7.34
C SER A 87 -4.80 7.28 7.29
N GLU A 88 -4.59 8.44 7.86
CA GLU A 88 -5.48 9.58 7.71
C GLU A 88 -5.35 10.18 6.31
N VAL A 89 -6.36 10.93 5.88
CA VAL A 89 -6.36 11.65 4.62
C VAL A 89 -5.89 13.08 4.86
N ALA A 90 -4.83 13.48 4.17
CA ALA A 90 -4.27 14.83 4.23
C ALA A 90 -4.13 15.42 2.81
N ALA A 91 -3.74 16.67 2.73
CA ALA A 91 -3.41 17.30 1.46
C ALA A 91 -2.04 18.00 1.53
N LEU A 92 -1.25 17.85 0.46
CA LEU A 92 0.01 18.55 0.24
C LEU A 92 -0.21 19.67 -0.77
N THR A 93 0.23 20.88 -0.45
CA THR A 93 0.02 22.07 -1.28
C THR A 93 1.30 22.89 -1.45
N SER A 94 1.27 23.84 -2.42
CA SER A 94 2.36 24.81 -2.57
C SER A 94 2.45 25.74 -1.34
N THR A 95 3.67 26.02 -0.91
CA THR A 95 3.96 26.92 0.22
C THR A 95 3.62 28.36 -0.08
N GLU A 96 3.80 28.81 -1.32
CA GLU A 96 3.65 30.22 -1.70
C GLU A 96 2.22 30.54 -2.17
N ALA A 97 1.69 29.71 -3.07
CA ALA A 97 0.42 30.00 -3.77
C ALA A 97 -0.68 28.97 -3.54
N GLY A 98 -0.39 27.89 -2.82
CA GLY A 98 -1.37 26.82 -2.58
C GLY A 98 -2.39 27.16 -1.47
N PRO A 99 -3.48 26.37 -1.41
CA PRO A 99 -4.44 26.42 -0.32
C PRO A 99 -3.77 26.31 1.06
N THR A 100 -4.26 27.09 2.03
CA THR A 100 -3.82 27.05 3.42
C THR A 100 -4.78 26.27 4.33
N ASP A 101 -5.98 26.00 3.81
CA ASP A 101 -7.02 25.19 4.44
C ASP A 101 -7.86 24.47 3.37
N TRP A 102 -8.65 23.50 3.80
CA TRP A 102 -9.49 22.69 2.92
C TRP A 102 -10.56 23.49 2.17
N ALA A 103 -11.11 24.54 2.78
CA ALA A 103 -12.19 25.34 2.17
C ALA A 103 -11.69 26.08 0.91
N GLN A 104 -10.41 26.38 0.83
CA GLN A 104 -9.80 27.02 -0.33
C GLN A 104 -9.66 26.11 -1.55
N LEU A 105 -10.03 24.83 -1.44
CA LEU A 105 -10.13 23.91 -2.57
C LEU A 105 -11.42 24.11 -3.40
N ALA A 106 -12.37 24.90 -2.93
CA ALA A 106 -13.61 25.17 -3.66
C ALA A 106 -13.31 25.62 -5.11
N ASP A 107 -13.93 24.95 -6.08
CA ASP A 107 -13.78 25.16 -7.52
C ASP A 107 -12.34 24.96 -8.06
N LYS A 108 -11.44 24.38 -7.26
CA LYS A 108 -10.06 24.12 -7.67
C LYS A 108 -9.78 22.63 -7.88
N PRO A 109 -8.91 22.29 -8.87
CA PRO A 109 -8.50 20.91 -9.04
C PRO A 109 -7.58 20.45 -7.92
N PHE A 110 -7.80 19.22 -7.45
CA PHE A 110 -6.88 18.49 -6.59
C PHE A 110 -6.55 17.12 -7.20
N CYS A 111 -5.28 16.72 -7.09
CA CYS A 111 -4.77 15.47 -7.61
C CYS A 111 -4.98 14.34 -6.59
N VAL A 112 -5.38 13.18 -7.07
CA VAL A 112 -5.53 11.94 -6.28
C VAL A 112 -5.06 10.75 -7.10
N THR A 113 -4.66 9.67 -6.44
CA THR A 113 -4.49 8.37 -7.12
C THR A 113 -5.85 7.81 -7.53
N GLY A 114 -5.94 7.19 -8.69
CA GLY A 114 -7.16 6.56 -9.19
C GLY A 114 -7.73 5.55 -8.19
N GLY A 115 -9.06 5.48 -8.10
CA GLY A 115 -9.74 4.62 -7.14
C GLY A 115 -9.70 5.09 -5.69
N HIS A 116 -9.10 6.26 -5.39
CA HIS A 116 -9.01 6.78 -4.01
C HIS A 116 -10.39 6.87 -3.34
N PRO A 117 -10.64 6.12 -2.24
CA PRO A 117 -11.98 5.93 -1.71
C PRO A 117 -12.62 7.22 -1.18
N TYR A 118 -11.82 8.20 -0.78
CA TYR A 118 -12.28 9.46 -0.21
C TYR A 118 -12.24 10.65 -1.18
N ALA A 119 -11.90 10.43 -2.45
CA ALA A 119 -11.88 11.53 -3.45
C ALA A 119 -13.25 12.21 -3.59
N ALA A 120 -14.32 11.42 -3.65
CA ALA A 120 -15.70 11.94 -3.71
C ALA A 120 -16.11 12.69 -2.42
N THR A 121 -15.68 12.21 -1.25
CA THR A 121 -15.93 12.87 0.04
C THR A 121 -15.25 14.23 0.10
N VAL A 122 -13.99 14.33 -0.29
CA VAL A 122 -13.26 15.61 -0.34
C VAL A 122 -13.89 16.56 -1.34
N ALA A 123 -14.24 16.08 -2.55
CA ALA A 123 -14.90 16.89 -3.57
C ALA A 123 -16.25 17.44 -3.09
N SER A 124 -17.10 16.59 -2.51
CA SER A 124 -18.43 17.01 -2.04
C SER A 124 -18.37 17.92 -0.81
N ARG A 125 -17.43 17.69 0.10
CA ARG A 125 -17.32 18.45 1.36
C ARG A 125 -16.70 19.83 1.17
N PHE A 126 -15.73 19.95 0.26
CA PHE A 126 -14.96 21.19 0.08
C PHE A 126 -15.16 21.83 -1.30
N GLY A 127 -15.98 21.25 -2.17
CA GLY A 127 -16.27 21.81 -3.49
C GLY A 127 -15.12 21.70 -4.48
N GLY A 128 -14.10 20.89 -4.19
CA GLY A 128 -12.95 20.69 -5.06
C GLY A 128 -13.23 19.76 -6.25
N ILE A 129 -12.40 19.83 -7.28
CA ILE A 129 -12.50 19.02 -8.50
C ILE A 129 -11.42 17.97 -8.50
N ALA A 130 -11.78 16.70 -8.28
CA ALA A 130 -10.82 15.60 -8.27
C ALA A 130 -10.25 15.32 -9.66
N ARG A 131 -8.90 15.23 -9.78
CA ARG A 131 -8.17 14.73 -10.92
C ARG A 131 -7.48 13.44 -10.54
N ALA A 132 -7.89 12.34 -11.15
CA ALA A 132 -7.32 11.02 -10.90
C ALA A 132 -6.07 10.78 -11.77
N TYR A 133 -5.05 10.19 -11.16
CA TYR A 133 -3.80 9.76 -11.79
C TYR A 133 -3.58 8.27 -11.52
N ASP A 134 -2.82 7.61 -12.39
CA ASP A 134 -2.62 6.16 -12.32
C ASP A 134 -1.71 5.74 -11.15
N SER A 135 -0.94 6.69 -10.58
CA SER A 135 -0.11 6.42 -9.39
C SER A 135 0.00 7.65 -8.47
N ALA A 136 0.42 7.41 -7.23
CA ALA A 136 0.70 8.48 -6.28
C ALA A 136 1.85 9.39 -6.78
N ALA A 137 2.89 8.82 -7.40
CA ALA A 137 3.98 9.59 -7.98
C ALA A 137 3.49 10.54 -9.08
N GLN A 138 2.62 10.09 -9.97
CA GLN A 138 2.03 10.96 -10.99
C GLN A 138 1.14 12.06 -10.41
N ALA A 139 0.33 11.75 -9.40
CA ALA A 139 -0.48 12.75 -8.70
C ALA A 139 0.40 13.86 -8.10
N LEU A 140 1.54 13.48 -7.52
CA LEU A 140 2.53 14.41 -6.98
C LEU A 140 3.16 15.30 -8.05
N ILE A 141 3.44 14.76 -9.23
CA ILE A 141 3.94 15.53 -10.36
C ILE A 141 2.87 16.49 -10.91
N GLY A 142 1.61 16.08 -10.93
CA GLY A 142 0.50 16.97 -11.29
C GLY A 142 0.46 18.26 -10.44
N LEU A 143 0.81 18.18 -9.16
CA LEU A 143 0.97 19.37 -8.31
C LEU A 143 2.15 20.23 -8.75
N LYS A 144 3.32 19.65 -9.03
CA LYS A 144 4.51 20.39 -9.49
C LYS A 144 4.30 21.07 -10.82
N LEU A 145 3.52 20.46 -11.73
CA LEU A 145 3.15 21.01 -13.02
C LEU A 145 2.04 22.09 -12.95
N GLY A 146 1.45 22.30 -11.76
CA GLY A 146 0.35 23.23 -11.58
C GLY A 146 -1.00 22.74 -12.15
N GLU A 147 -1.11 21.46 -12.49
CA GLU A 147 -2.35 20.84 -12.96
C GLU A 147 -3.41 20.74 -11.86
N CYS A 148 -2.98 20.76 -10.60
CA CYS A 148 -3.83 20.83 -9.42
C CYS A 148 -3.21 21.73 -8.36
N GLN A 149 -4.06 22.14 -7.38
CA GLN A 149 -3.66 23.04 -6.28
C GLN A 149 -3.23 22.28 -5.03
N ALA A 150 -3.58 21.00 -4.96
CA ALA A 150 -3.23 20.09 -3.88
C ALA A 150 -3.12 18.66 -4.37
N VAL A 151 -2.31 17.84 -3.69
CA VAL A 151 -2.42 16.38 -3.75
C VAL A 151 -3.12 15.92 -2.50
N VAL A 152 -4.23 15.20 -2.65
CA VAL A 152 -4.97 14.59 -1.55
C VAL A 152 -4.63 13.09 -1.51
N GLY A 153 -4.25 12.59 -0.35
CA GLY A 153 -3.86 11.21 -0.22
C GLY A 153 -3.45 10.82 1.21
N ASP A 154 -2.67 9.78 1.26
CA ASP A 154 -2.12 9.18 2.47
C ASP A 154 -1.26 10.18 3.26
N GLN A 155 -1.63 10.46 4.51
CA GLN A 155 -0.92 11.41 5.36
C GLN A 155 0.53 11.00 5.62
N ARG A 156 0.82 9.69 5.77
CA ARG A 156 2.18 9.22 6.06
C ARG A 156 3.09 9.51 4.88
N LEU A 157 2.62 9.21 3.66
CA LEU A 157 3.33 9.53 2.43
C LEU A 157 3.57 11.04 2.32
N LEU A 158 2.49 11.83 2.39
CA LEU A 158 2.57 13.28 2.16
C LEU A 158 3.44 13.99 3.21
N ARG A 159 3.43 13.51 4.46
CA ARG A 159 4.30 14.05 5.51
C ARG A 159 5.78 13.82 5.23
N GLN A 160 6.16 12.61 4.82
CA GLN A 160 7.56 12.32 4.50
C GLN A 160 8.03 13.09 3.26
N LEU A 161 7.19 13.22 2.24
CA LEU A 161 7.51 14.05 1.08
C LEU A 161 7.73 15.52 1.45
N ALA A 162 6.91 16.06 2.36
CA ALA A 162 7.04 17.43 2.81
C ALA A 162 8.39 17.72 3.52
N GLU A 163 9.07 16.70 4.05
CA GLU A 163 10.37 16.80 4.69
C GLU A 163 11.55 16.79 3.70
N LEU A 164 11.32 16.34 2.45
CA LEU A 164 12.38 16.23 1.45
C LEU A 164 12.74 17.60 0.84
N PRO A 165 14.04 17.90 0.65
CA PRO A 165 14.50 19.19 0.11
C PRO A 165 13.92 19.58 -1.24
N GLU A 166 13.70 18.61 -2.13
CA GLU A 166 13.12 18.80 -3.47
C GLU A 166 11.63 19.16 -3.43
N TRP A 167 10.97 18.99 -2.29
CA TRP A 167 9.56 19.34 -2.06
C TRP A 167 9.38 20.66 -1.30
N ARG A 168 10.43 21.39 -0.95
CA ARG A 168 10.37 22.62 -0.14
C ARG A 168 9.37 23.69 -0.62
N ARG A 169 9.04 23.71 -1.92
CA ARG A 169 8.02 24.61 -2.49
C ARG A 169 6.60 24.07 -2.36
N TYR A 170 6.46 22.79 -2.04
CA TYR A 170 5.20 22.04 -1.97
C TYR A 170 5.09 21.28 -0.65
N ASN A 171 5.58 21.87 0.44
CA ASN A 171 5.66 21.17 1.73
C ASN A 171 4.64 21.67 2.76
N ARG A 172 3.62 22.41 2.33
CA ARG A 172 2.52 22.74 3.22
C ARG A 172 1.54 21.57 3.28
N LEU A 173 1.43 20.98 4.46
CA LEU A 173 0.42 19.98 4.76
C LEU A 173 -0.83 20.66 5.33
N LEU A 174 -1.99 20.42 4.74
CA LEU A 174 -3.25 20.73 5.39
C LEU A 174 -3.49 19.72 6.51
N PRO A 175 -4.20 20.12 7.59
CA PRO A 175 -4.52 19.19 8.67
C PRO A 175 -5.24 17.95 8.14
N ALA A 176 -4.91 16.79 8.68
CA ALA A 176 -5.63 15.57 8.34
C ALA A 176 -7.11 15.67 8.67
N LEU A 177 -7.93 14.99 7.89
CA LEU A 177 -9.36 14.89 8.16
C LEU A 177 -9.58 13.84 9.25
N GLU A 178 -9.95 14.28 10.45
CA GLU A 178 -10.08 13.40 11.64
C GLU A 178 -11.15 12.32 11.48
N ASP A 179 -12.18 12.57 10.68
CA ASP A 179 -13.32 11.69 10.43
C ASP A 179 -13.16 10.84 9.14
N VAL A 180 -12.01 10.93 8.49
CA VAL A 180 -11.72 10.24 7.22
C VAL A 180 -10.39 9.52 7.33
N ALA A 181 -10.46 8.20 7.49
CA ALA A 181 -9.27 7.36 7.55
C ALA A 181 -9.36 6.21 6.54
N LEU A 182 -8.32 6.04 5.76
CA LEU A 182 -8.12 4.82 4.99
C LEU A 182 -7.82 3.68 5.95
N THR A 183 -8.59 2.60 5.86
CA THR A 183 -8.35 1.39 6.66
C THR A 183 -8.42 0.18 5.75
N LEU A 184 -7.27 -0.46 5.54
CA LEU A 184 -7.20 -1.67 4.72
C LEU A 184 -7.16 -2.92 5.61
N ARG A 185 -7.93 -3.93 5.20
CA ARG A 185 -8.10 -5.19 5.93
C ARG A 185 -7.78 -6.39 5.08
N ILE A 186 -7.46 -7.48 5.77
CA ILE A 186 -7.31 -8.80 5.19
C ILE A 186 -8.31 -9.73 5.86
N GLU A 187 -9.12 -10.40 5.05
CA GLU A 187 -10.14 -11.33 5.45
C GLU A 187 -9.83 -12.72 4.86
N ALA A 188 -9.88 -13.76 5.68
CA ALA A 188 -9.70 -15.13 5.24
C ALA A 188 -11.05 -15.85 5.12
N SER A 189 -11.15 -16.79 4.18
CA SER A 189 -12.32 -17.64 3.97
C SER A 189 -12.53 -18.67 5.10
N ASP A 190 -11.47 -19.00 5.83
CA ASP A 190 -11.46 -19.95 6.96
C ASP A 190 -11.21 -19.24 8.29
N ALA A 191 -12.01 -19.58 9.31
CA ALA A 191 -11.93 -18.92 10.62
C ALA A 191 -10.61 -19.17 11.36
N THR A 192 -9.99 -20.35 11.18
CA THR A 192 -8.71 -20.67 11.81
C THR A 192 -7.58 -19.88 11.18
N LEU A 193 -7.61 -19.74 9.84
CA LEU A 193 -6.69 -18.91 9.10
C LEU A 193 -6.87 -17.44 9.47
N GLN A 194 -8.11 -16.96 9.58
CA GLN A 194 -8.42 -15.60 10.02
C GLN A 194 -7.81 -15.29 11.38
N GLN A 195 -8.00 -16.18 12.36
CA GLN A 195 -7.43 -16.02 13.71
C GLN A 195 -5.89 -15.97 13.68
N ARG A 196 -5.24 -16.80 12.86
CA ARG A 196 -3.77 -16.77 12.71
C ARG A 196 -3.29 -15.46 12.09
N ILE A 197 -3.99 -14.96 11.08
CA ILE A 197 -3.67 -13.67 10.45
C ILE A 197 -3.80 -12.53 11.47
N GLU A 198 -4.88 -12.49 12.24
CA GLU A 198 -5.10 -11.51 13.31
C GLU A 198 -3.95 -11.52 14.33
N GLN A 199 -3.51 -12.71 14.76
CA GLN A 199 -2.37 -12.85 15.67
C GLN A 199 -1.07 -12.31 15.05
N VAL A 200 -0.81 -12.61 13.78
CA VAL A 200 0.39 -12.12 13.09
C VAL A 200 0.34 -10.60 12.93
N VAL A 201 -0.77 -10.07 12.41
CA VAL A 201 -0.93 -8.64 12.11
C VAL A 201 -0.87 -7.80 13.39
N SER A 202 -1.47 -8.27 14.50
CA SER A 202 -1.47 -7.55 15.78
C SER A 202 -0.20 -7.72 16.62
N SER A 203 0.73 -8.58 16.19
CA SER A 203 1.99 -8.79 16.90
C SER A 203 2.97 -7.62 16.67
N ASP A 204 3.90 -7.42 17.62
CA ASP A 204 4.98 -6.44 17.46
C ASP A 204 5.81 -6.68 16.19
N GLN A 205 6.06 -7.95 15.85
CA GLN A 205 6.77 -8.31 14.62
C GLN A 205 5.95 -8.02 13.36
N GLY A 206 4.62 -8.19 13.42
CA GLY A 206 3.71 -7.82 12.34
C GLY A 206 3.70 -6.31 12.12
N HIS A 207 3.60 -5.52 13.19
CA HIS A 207 3.66 -4.07 13.13
C HIS A 207 5.01 -3.57 12.58
N GLN A 208 6.13 -4.14 13.03
CA GLN A 208 7.46 -3.79 12.51
C GLN A 208 7.61 -4.12 11.02
N ALA A 209 7.10 -5.28 10.59
CA ALA A 209 7.13 -5.65 9.18
C ALA A 209 6.32 -4.69 8.33
N MET A 210 5.09 -4.36 8.75
CA MET A 210 4.25 -3.40 8.04
C MET A 210 4.90 -2.02 7.99
N ALA A 211 5.51 -1.56 9.09
CA ALA A 211 6.24 -0.30 9.12
C ALA A 211 7.40 -0.29 8.10
N GLY A 212 8.17 -1.38 8.03
CA GLY A 212 9.26 -1.51 7.05
C GLY A 212 8.76 -1.52 5.60
N VAL A 213 7.70 -2.27 5.31
CA VAL A 213 7.06 -2.29 3.97
C VAL A 213 6.51 -0.91 3.61
N THR A 214 5.84 -0.23 4.55
CA THR A 214 5.31 1.11 4.35
C THR A 214 6.42 2.10 4.02
N GLN A 215 7.51 2.10 4.81
CA GLN A 215 8.66 2.98 4.58
C GLN A 215 9.28 2.75 3.20
N TYR A 216 9.54 1.49 2.85
CA TYR A 216 10.10 1.14 1.55
C TYR A 216 9.26 1.70 0.38
N TRP A 217 7.93 1.57 0.44
CA TRP A 217 7.06 2.03 -0.64
C TRP A 217 6.86 3.54 -0.64
N ILE A 218 6.94 4.22 0.49
CA ILE A 218 6.98 5.69 0.53
C ILE A 218 8.26 6.20 -0.15
N ASP A 219 9.41 5.59 0.14
CA ASP A 219 10.69 5.93 -0.49
C ASP A 219 10.65 5.67 -2.01
N GLU A 220 10.01 4.58 -2.45
CA GLU A 220 9.83 4.27 -3.86
C GLU A 220 8.92 5.29 -4.57
N VAL A 221 7.79 5.68 -3.98
CA VAL A 221 6.93 6.76 -4.52
C VAL A 221 7.71 8.07 -4.63
N ALA A 222 8.49 8.42 -3.62
CA ALA A 222 9.31 9.63 -3.62
C ALA A 222 10.36 9.60 -4.74
N PHE A 223 11.03 8.45 -4.91
CA PHE A 223 12.02 8.25 -5.97
C PHE A 223 11.37 8.33 -7.37
N GLN A 224 10.24 7.68 -7.59
CA GLN A 224 9.54 7.73 -8.86
C GLN A 224 9.04 9.15 -9.19
N ALA A 225 8.54 9.88 -8.19
CA ALA A 225 8.16 11.28 -8.37
C ALA A 225 9.37 12.16 -8.70
N TYR A 226 10.55 11.88 -8.14
CA TYR A 226 11.78 12.57 -8.49
C TYR A 226 12.18 12.29 -9.95
N VAL A 227 12.22 11.02 -10.37
CA VAL A 227 12.57 10.61 -11.75
C VAL A 227 11.60 11.22 -12.76
N LEU A 228 10.31 11.23 -12.49
CA LEU A 228 9.32 11.86 -13.36
C LEU A 228 9.53 13.38 -13.47
N ALA A 229 9.87 14.06 -12.37
CA ALA A 229 10.16 15.49 -12.40
C ALA A 229 11.40 15.80 -13.25
N ASP A 230 12.47 15.03 -13.11
CA ASP A 230 13.73 15.21 -13.83
C ASP A 230 13.56 15.03 -15.36
N THR A 231 12.70 14.10 -15.76
CA THR A 231 12.38 13.88 -17.19
C THR A 231 11.62 15.05 -17.84
N LEU A 232 10.88 15.83 -17.04
CA LEU A 232 10.11 16.99 -17.52
C LEU A 232 10.96 18.25 -17.63
N ASP A 233 12.01 18.39 -16.83
CA ASP A 233 12.95 19.54 -16.91
C ASP A 233 13.88 19.45 -18.13
N CYS A 234 13.90 18.35 -18.86
CA CYS A 234 14.72 18.14 -20.07
C CYS A 234 14.04 18.58 -21.37
N HIS A 235 12.87 19.19 -21.33
CA HIS A 235 12.10 19.70 -22.48
C HIS A 235 11.74 21.18 -22.29
#